data_a6c44c5b1977961172007596fab1e0b0
#
_entry.id   a6c44c5b1977961172007596fab1e0b0
#
_cell.length_a   1.000
_cell.length_b   1.000
_cell.length_c   1.000
_cell.angle_alpha   90.00
_cell.angle_beta   90.00
_cell.angle_gamma   90.00
#
_symmetry.space_group_name_H-M   'P 1'
#
loop_
_entity.id
_entity.type
_entity.pdbx_description
1 polymer ?
#
loop_
_entity_poly.entity_id
_entity_poly.type
_entity_poly.pdbx_seq_one_letter_code
_entity_poly.pdbx_strand_id
1 'polypeptide(L)'
;LDDLGDEVLDKTKVHRGDIRDLADIQRLVDGHDIVFHLAALIAVPYSYSSPQSYVDVNVTGTLNLLEACRSHDVARIIHTSTSEVYGTAQNTPIGEDHPLQGQSPYAASKIAADMMAQAYARSFDLPVVILRPFNTYGPRQSERAVIPTVIRQALDPNCESIRIGGLEPKRDFCFVSDTVDAFLAAGRSPDLDTGTPFNAGTGRTESIGEIVEIVCRLTGANKPVETDPERIRPENSEVFELIARSDRFIEATGWSAKVNLETGLETTIAWWRDRLARGEIRHSSAYLI
;
A
#
# COMPACT_ATOMS: atom_id res chain seq x y z
N LEU A 1 1.87 -17.95 1.66
CA LEU A 1 1.10 -18.93 0.86
C LEU A 1 0.37 -19.92 1.76
N ASP A 2 0.87 -20.19 2.95
CA ASP A 2 0.33 -21.19 3.90
C ASP A 2 -1.13 -20.92 4.33
N ASP A 3 -1.61 -19.69 4.14
CA ASP A 3 -3.00 -19.28 4.43
C ASP A 3 -3.95 -19.37 3.21
N LEU A 4 -3.45 -19.82 2.05
CA LEU A 4 -4.27 -20.02 0.85
C LEU A 4 -4.82 -21.44 0.86
N GLY A 5 -6.11 -21.61 0.54
CA GLY A 5 -6.70 -22.93 0.38
C GLY A 5 -6.11 -23.67 -0.81
N ASP A 6 -6.12 -25.00 -0.74
CA ASP A 6 -5.54 -25.89 -1.76
C ASP A 6 -6.07 -25.59 -3.18
N GLU A 7 -7.34 -25.27 -3.32
CA GLU A 7 -7.95 -24.91 -4.60
C GLU A 7 -7.31 -23.67 -5.26
N VAL A 8 -6.86 -22.69 -4.46
CA VAL A 8 -6.17 -21.51 -4.95
C VAL A 8 -4.72 -21.85 -5.31
N LEU A 9 -4.07 -22.65 -4.46
CA LEU A 9 -2.69 -23.09 -4.68
C LEU A 9 -2.55 -23.92 -5.94
N ASP A 10 -3.49 -24.84 -6.21
CA ASP A 10 -3.49 -25.69 -7.42
C ASP A 10 -3.61 -24.89 -8.73
N LYS A 11 -4.25 -23.71 -8.67
CA LYS A 11 -4.41 -22.80 -9.81
C LYS A 11 -3.31 -21.74 -9.89
N THR A 12 -2.39 -21.69 -8.93
CA THR A 12 -1.37 -20.65 -8.82
C THR A 12 0.01 -21.22 -9.11
N LYS A 13 0.70 -20.67 -10.11
CA LYS A 13 2.13 -20.94 -10.32
C LYS A 13 2.95 -19.96 -9.52
N VAL A 14 3.74 -20.46 -8.57
CA VAL A 14 4.64 -19.64 -7.75
C VAL A 14 6.04 -19.71 -8.33
N HIS A 15 6.59 -18.55 -8.69
CA HIS A 15 7.96 -18.40 -9.16
C HIS A 15 8.76 -17.58 -8.18
N ARG A 16 9.98 -18.00 -7.90
CA ARG A 16 10.95 -17.22 -7.13
C ARG A 16 11.81 -16.42 -8.11
N GLY A 17 11.84 -15.11 -7.96
CA GLY A 17 12.60 -14.21 -8.83
C GLY A 17 12.89 -12.86 -8.17
N ASP A 18 13.63 -12.02 -8.87
CA ASP A 18 13.95 -10.66 -8.46
C ASP A 18 13.48 -9.69 -9.55
N ILE A 19 12.68 -8.68 -9.17
CA ILE A 19 12.19 -7.67 -10.11
C ILE A 19 13.32 -6.88 -10.80
N ARG A 20 14.51 -6.88 -10.22
CA ARG A 20 15.71 -6.23 -10.77
C ARG A 20 16.38 -7.05 -11.89
N ASP A 21 16.01 -8.31 -12.04
CA ASP A 21 16.51 -9.18 -13.10
C ASP A 21 15.53 -9.19 -14.28
N LEU A 22 15.89 -8.47 -15.36
CA LEU A 22 15.06 -8.37 -16.56
C LEU A 22 14.76 -9.75 -17.18
N ALA A 23 15.74 -10.67 -17.18
CA ALA A 23 15.56 -11.99 -17.78
C ALA A 23 14.55 -12.84 -16.99
N ASP A 24 14.53 -12.71 -15.66
CA ASP A 24 13.52 -13.34 -14.82
C ASP A 24 12.14 -12.77 -15.13
N ILE A 25 12.01 -11.46 -15.22
CA ILE A 25 10.72 -10.80 -15.45
C ILE A 25 10.18 -11.12 -16.84
N GLN A 26 11.02 -11.16 -17.87
CA GLN A 26 10.60 -11.57 -19.22
C GLN A 26 9.98 -12.97 -19.21
N ARG A 27 10.62 -13.94 -18.53
CA ARG A 27 10.07 -15.29 -18.40
C ARG A 27 8.76 -15.37 -17.62
N LEU A 28 8.60 -14.48 -16.61
CA LEU A 28 7.39 -14.44 -15.79
C LEU A 28 6.21 -13.78 -16.49
N VAL A 29 6.47 -12.82 -17.37
CA VAL A 29 5.43 -12.06 -18.10
C VAL A 29 4.92 -12.83 -19.31
N ASP A 30 5.74 -13.71 -19.88
CA ASP A 30 5.39 -14.50 -21.07
C ASP A 30 4.08 -15.29 -20.91
N GLY A 31 3.17 -15.13 -21.86
CA GLY A 31 1.87 -15.79 -21.88
C GLY A 31 0.84 -15.23 -20.87
N HIS A 32 1.05 -14.04 -20.30
CA HIS A 32 0.09 -13.39 -19.42
C HIS A 32 -0.57 -12.19 -20.09
N ASP A 33 -1.90 -12.11 -20.01
CA ASP A 33 -2.68 -11.00 -20.57
C ASP A 33 -2.70 -9.78 -19.66
N ILE A 34 -2.73 -9.98 -18.33
CA ILE A 34 -2.82 -8.92 -17.34
C ILE A 34 -1.70 -9.06 -16.31
N VAL A 35 -1.02 -7.95 -16.03
CA VAL A 35 0.04 -7.89 -15.03
C VAL A 35 -0.31 -6.89 -13.93
N PHE A 36 -0.37 -7.36 -12.68
CA PHE A 36 -0.48 -6.51 -11.49
C PHE A 36 0.91 -6.32 -10.87
N HIS A 37 1.48 -5.14 -11.04
CA HIS A 37 2.79 -4.80 -10.51
C HIS A 37 2.71 -4.33 -9.07
N LEU A 38 2.82 -5.25 -8.12
CA LEU A 38 2.79 -4.99 -6.67
C LEU A 38 4.18 -5.00 -6.02
N ALA A 39 5.20 -5.44 -6.76
CA ALA A 39 6.56 -5.57 -6.24
C ALA A 39 7.19 -4.20 -5.97
N ALA A 40 7.48 -3.88 -4.71
CA ALA A 40 8.11 -2.64 -4.30
C ALA A 40 8.70 -2.74 -2.89
N LEU A 41 9.69 -1.90 -2.59
CA LEU A 41 10.03 -1.54 -1.22
C LEU A 41 9.13 -0.38 -0.78
N ILE A 42 8.45 -0.51 0.38
CA ILE A 42 7.38 0.40 0.81
C ILE A 42 7.62 1.08 2.17
N ALA A 43 8.56 0.57 2.98
CA ALA A 43 8.79 1.08 4.33
C ALA A 43 9.49 2.46 4.28
N VAL A 44 8.74 3.55 4.52
CA VAL A 44 9.28 4.91 4.48
C VAL A 44 10.52 5.07 5.38
N PRO A 45 10.54 4.60 6.66
CA PRO A 45 11.73 4.73 7.50
C PRO A 45 12.97 4.00 6.95
N TYR A 46 12.80 2.82 6.38
CA TYR A 46 13.90 2.08 5.75
C TYR A 46 14.47 2.81 4.52
N SER A 47 13.66 3.61 3.82
CA SER A 47 14.12 4.37 2.67
C SER A 47 15.19 5.42 2.99
N TYR A 48 15.24 5.89 4.25
CA TYR A 48 16.28 6.83 4.69
C TYR A 48 17.65 6.14 4.89
N SER A 49 17.63 4.89 5.33
CA SER A 49 18.86 4.11 5.57
C SER A 49 19.37 3.39 4.33
N SER A 50 18.50 3.06 3.38
CA SER A 50 18.88 2.33 2.15
C SER A 50 18.22 2.91 0.89
N PRO A 51 18.43 4.20 0.56
CA PRO A 51 17.76 4.84 -0.58
C PRO A 51 18.08 4.19 -1.92
N GLN A 52 19.31 3.68 -2.11
CA GLN A 52 19.70 3.00 -3.34
C GLN A 52 18.82 1.77 -3.60
N SER A 53 18.49 0.99 -2.57
CA SER A 53 17.61 -0.18 -2.73
C SER A 53 16.22 0.21 -3.26
N TYR A 54 15.73 1.41 -2.92
CA TYR A 54 14.45 1.92 -3.44
C TYR A 54 14.54 2.31 -4.92
N VAL A 55 15.67 2.87 -5.36
CA VAL A 55 15.90 3.11 -6.78
C VAL A 55 15.98 1.78 -7.53
N ASP A 56 16.76 0.84 -7.04
CA ASP A 56 16.98 -0.45 -7.72
C ASP A 56 15.67 -1.26 -7.83
N VAL A 57 14.88 -1.33 -6.76
CA VAL A 57 13.64 -2.12 -6.75
C VAL A 57 12.48 -1.36 -7.40
N ASN A 58 12.22 -0.12 -6.94
CA ASN A 58 11.00 0.58 -7.35
C ASN A 58 11.13 1.23 -8.73
N VAL A 59 12.32 1.71 -9.11
CA VAL A 59 12.52 2.37 -10.40
C VAL A 59 13.04 1.39 -11.44
N THR A 60 14.19 0.76 -11.19
CA THR A 60 14.77 -0.20 -12.14
C THR A 60 13.88 -1.44 -12.30
N GLY A 61 13.29 -1.94 -11.20
CA GLY A 61 12.34 -3.05 -11.26
C GLY A 61 11.10 -2.70 -12.08
N THR A 62 10.55 -1.50 -11.93
CA THR A 62 9.43 -1.03 -12.77
C THR A 62 9.84 -0.93 -14.24
N LEU A 63 11.02 -0.38 -14.52
CA LEU A 63 11.55 -0.32 -15.89
C LEU A 63 11.66 -1.72 -16.52
N ASN A 64 12.23 -2.68 -15.81
CA ASN A 64 12.34 -4.07 -16.27
C ASN A 64 10.96 -4.68 -16.59
N LEU A 65 9.97 -4.43 -15.73
CA LEU A 65 8.62 -4.92 -15.98
C LEU A 65 8.00 -4.28 -17.22
N LEU A 66 8.12 -2.97 -17.39
CA LEU A 66 7.59 -2.25 -18.55
C LEU A 66 8.22 -2.76 -19.86
N GLU A 67 9.54 -2.98 -19.87
CA GLU A 67 10.25 -3.57 -21.03
C GLU A 67 9.78 -5.00 -21.30
N ALA A 68 9.63 -5.84 -20.27
CA ALA A 68 9.12 -7.19 -20.42
C ALA A 68 7.70 -7.20 -20.98
N CYS A 69 6.79 -6.39 -20.40
CA CYS A 69 5.42 -6.29 -20.88
C CYS A 69 5.32 -5.80 -22.32
N ARG A 70 6.18 -4.84 -22.71
CA ARG A 70 6.26 -4.33 -24.09
C ARG A 70 6.72 -5.40 -25.08
N SER A 71 7.68 -6.25 -24.69
CA SER A 71 8.21 -7.30 -25.57
C SER A 71 7.31 -8.52 -25.70
N HIS A 72 6.32 -8.66 -24.82
CA HIS A 72 5.36 -9.80 -24.80
C HIS A 72 3.92 -9.38 -25.08
N ASP A 73 3.69 -8.16 -25.57
CA ASP A 73 2.35 -7.64 -25.95
C ASP A 73 1.27 -7.80 -24.87
N VAL A 74 1.63 -7.54 -23.60
CA VAL A 74 0.69 -7.63 -22.47
C VAL A 74 -0.49 -6.70 -22.67
N ALA A 75 -1.70 -7.23 -22.57
CA ALA A 75 -2.93 -6.48 -22.87
C ALA A 75 -3.30 -5.43 -21.80
N ARG A 76 -2.86 -5.61 -20.54
CA ARG A 76 -3.13 -4.67 -19.45
C ARG A 76 -2.08 -4.76 -18.35
N ILE A 77 -1.60 -3.60 -17.89
CA ILE A 77 -0.66 -3.49 -16.78
C ILE A 77 -1.27 -2.56 -15.73
N ILE A 78 -1.34 -3.02 -14.48
CA ILE A 78 -1.74 -2.20 -13.35
C ILE A 78 -0.51 -1.89 -12.52
N HIS A 79 0.02 -0.67 -12.68
CA HIS A 79 1.15 -0.19 -11.89
C HIS A 79 0.66 0.34 -10.54
N THR A 80 1.14 -0.25 -9.45
CA THR A 80 0.83 0.21 -8.10
C THR A 80 1.70 1.41 -7.75
N SER A 81 1.06 2.56 -7.60
CA SER A 81 1.65 3.78 -7.03
C SER A 81 1.26 3.93 -5.54
N THR A 82 1.15 5.13 -5.04
CA THR A 82 0.84 5.43 -3.63
C THR A 82 0.34 6.87 -3.47
N SER A 83 -0.46 7.14 -2.45
CA SER A 83 -0.81 8.51 -2.04
C SER A 83 0.39 9.33 -1.51
N GLU A 84 1.46 8.68 -1.06
CA GLU A 84 2.68 9.38 -0.57
C GLU A 84 3.40 10.19 -1.67
N VAL A 85 3.08 9.98 -2.96
CA VAL A 85 3.62 10.79 -4.07
C VAL A 85 3.16 12.24 -4.02
N TYR A 86 2.04 12.51 -3.37
CA TYR A 86 1.49 13.85 -3.24
C TYR A 86 2.19 14.69 -2.17
N GLY A 87 2.82 14.04 -1.18
CA GLY A 87 3.41 14.74 -0.03
C GLY A 87 2.34 15.47 0.79
N THR A 88 2.72 16.59 1.41
CA THR A 88 1.79 17.43 2.17
C THR A 88 0.73 18.02 1.25
N ALA A 89 -0.53 17.74 1.57
CA ALA A 89 -1.66 18.20 0.78
C ALA A 89 -1.71 19.73 0.73
N GLN A 90 -1.80 20.29 -0.48
CA GLN A 90 -2.08 21.70 -0.70
C GLN A 90 -3.59 21.99 -0.69
N ASN A 91 -4.37 20.99 -1.09
CA ASN A 91 -5.83 21.01 -1.07
C ASN A 91 -6.33 19.61 -0.70
N THR A 92 -7.41 19.53 0.07
CA THR A 92 -8.10 18.29 0.43
C THR A 92 -9.57 18.35 0.00
N PRO A 93 -10.15 17.26 -0.50
CA PRO A 93 -9.52 15.98 -0.81
C PRO A 93 -8.57 16.05 -2.01
N ILE A 94 -7.55 15.14 -2.03
CA ILE A 94 -6.46 15.13 -3.02
C ILE A 94 -6.95 14.46 -4.31
N GLY A 95 -6.98 15.22 -5.41
CA GLY A 95 -7.23 14.68 -6.74
C GLY A 95 -5.93 14.31 -7.47
N GLU A 96 -6.05 13.66 -8.62
CA GLU A 96 -4.89 13.20 -9.41
C GLU A 96 -4.13 14.37 -10.08
N ASP A 97 -4.74 15.54 -10.14
CA ASP A 97 -4.17 16.81 -10.60
C ASP A 97 -3.30 17.53 -9.55
N HIS A 98 -3.31 17.04 -8.29
CA HIS A 98 -2.46 17.58 -7.24
C HIS A 98 -0.97 17.43 -7.58
N PRO A 99 -0.12 18.44 -7.29
CA PRO A 99 1.32 18.35 -7.51
C PRO A 99 1.97 17.16 -6.83
N LEU A 100 2.95 16.55 -7.49
CA LEU A 100 3.75 15.48 -6.90
C LEU A 100 4.89 16.09 -6.07
N GLN A 101 4.98 15.68 -4.80
CA GLN A 101 5.95 16.22 -3.83
C GLN A 101 6.56 15.06 -3.02
N GLY A 102 7.63 14.48 -3.52
CA GLY A 102 8.31 13.37 -2.84
C GLY A 102 9.04 13.85 -1.59
N GLN A 103 8.45 13.66 -0.41
CA GLN A 103 9.02 14.05 0.90
C GLN A 103 9.84 12.92 1.57
N SER A 104 10.08 11.82 0.86
CA SER A 104 10.94 10.72 1.31
C SER A 104 11.60 10.05 0.09
N PRO A 105 12.73 9.33 0.25
CA PRO A 105 13.31 8.52 -0.82
C PRO A 105 12.31 7.50 -1.39
N TYR A 106 11.45 6.92 -0.54
CA TYR A 106 10.34 6.07 -0.98
C TYR A 106 9.41 6.82 -1.95
N ALA A 107 8.85 7.96 -1.51
CA ALA A 107 7.94 8.74 -2.35
C ALA A 107 8.59 9.18 -3.66
N ALA A 108 9.85 9.64 -3.62
CA ALA A 108 10.61 10.01 -4.80
C ALA A 108 10.79 8.83 -5.77
N SER A 109 11.09 7.62 -5.26
CA SER A 109 11.21 6.43 -6.10
C SER A 109 9.88 6.02 -6.74
N LYS A 110 8.75 6.19 -6.04
CA LYS A 110 7.41 5.92 -6.59
C LYS A 110 6.99 6.97 -7.64
N ILE A 111 7.34 8.24 -7.45
CA ILE A 111 7.15 9.29 -8.48
C ILE A 111 7.95 8.94 -9.73
N ALA A 112 9.21 8.53 -9.59
CA ALA A 112 10.04 8.13 -10.72
C ALA A 112 9.43 6.93 -11.46
N ALA A 113 8.93 5.92 -10.74
CA ALA A 113 8.25 4.77 -11.33
C ALA A 113 6.95 5.17 -12.06
N ASP A 114 6.14 6.08 -11.49
CA ASP A 114 4.95 6.64 -12.15
C ASP A 114 5.31 7.34 -13.46
N MET A 115 6.38 8.16 -13.46
CA MET A 115 6.83 8.86 -14.65
C MET A 115 7.33 7.90 -15.74
N MET A 116 8.02 6.81 -15.36
CA MET A 116 8.40 5.74 -16.30
C MET A 116 7.16 5.08 -16.91
N ALA A 117 6.17 4.70 -16.08
CA ALA A 117 4.92 4.11 -16.56
C ALA A 117 4.17 5.03 -17.54
N GLN A 118 4.08 6.32 -17.23
CA GLN A 118 3.47 7.32 -18.11
C GLN A 118 4.24 7.50 -19.43
N ALA A 119 5.58 7.52 -19.36
CA ALA A 119 6.41 7.65 -20.54
C ALA A 119 6.25 6.47 -21.49
N TYR A 120 6.18 5.25 -20.95
CA TYR A 120 5.96 4.04 -21.74
C TYR A 120 4.56 4.00 -22.37
N ALA A 121 3.53 4.41 -21.64
CA ALA A 121 2.20 4.54 -22.20
C ALA A 121 2.14 5.53 -23.37
N ARG A 122 2.79 6.70 -23.22
CA ARG A 122 2.79 7.75 -24.26
C ARG A 122 3.68 7.46 -25.45
N SER A 123 4.85 6.81 -25.22
CA SER A 123 5.87 6.62 -26.28
C SER A 123 5.69 5.31 -27.04
N PHE A 124 5.09 4.32 -26.41
CA PHE A 124 4.99 2.96 -26.96
C PHE A 124 3.57 2.40 -26.95
N ASP A 125 2.57 3.24 -26.63
CA ASP A 125 1.16 2.84 -26.47
C ASP A 125 0.97 1.66 -25.50
N LEU A 126 1.90 1.52 -24.52
CA LEU A 126 1.83 0.42 -23.57
C LEU A 126 0.59 0.57 -22.66
N PRO A 127 -0.26 -0.46 -22.51
CA PRO A 127 -1.54 -0.34 -21.82
C PRO A 127 -1.39 -0.34 -20.28
N VAL A 128 -0.73 0.69 -19.74
CA VAL A 128 -0.46 0.85 -18.30
C VAL A 128 -1.51 1.75 -17.67
N VAL A 129 -2.17 1.25 -16.63
CA VAL A 129 -3.01 2.03 -15.70
C VAL A 129 -2.22 2.23 -14.41
N ILE A 130 -2.16 3.45 -13.91
CA ILE A 130 -1.47 3.77 -12.66
C ILE A 130 -2.53 3.89 -11.56
N LEU A 131 -2.52 2.98 -10.59
CA LEU A 131 -3.42 3.02 -9.44
C LEU A 131 -2.67 3.57 -8.22
N ARG A 132 -3.22 4.59 -7.59
CA ARG A 132 -2.72 5.21 -6.35
C ARG A 132 -3.63 4.85 -5.19
N PRO A 133 -3.45 3.67 -4.56
CA PRO A 133 -4.20 3.35 -3.36
C PRO A 133 -3.80 4.29 -2.22
N PHE A 134 -4.78 4.68 -1.42
CA PHE A 134 -4.54 5.34 -0.14
C PHE A 134 -4.22 4.27 0.92
N ASN A 135 -4.17 4.62 2.21
CA ASN A 135 -3.63 3.71 3.21
C ASN A 135 -4.44 2.42 3.32
N THR A 136 -3.98 1.36 2.69
CA THR A 136 -4.60 0.04 2.81
C THR A 136 -4.31 -0.58 4.17
N TYR A 137 -5.31 -1.17 4.80
CA TYR A 137 -5.18 -1.92 6.05
C TYR A 137 -6.00 -3.21 6.03
N GLY A 138 -5.67 -4.15 6.90
CA GLY A 138 -6.40 -5.41 7.02
C GLY A 138 -5.53 -6.59 7.49
N PRO A 139 -6.09 -7.80 7.49
CA PRO A 139 -5.34 -9.02 7.75
C PRO A 139 -4.09 -9.14 6.89
N ARG A 140 -3.02 -9.72 7.43
CA ARG A 140 -1.72 -9.94 6.77
C ARG A 140 -0.90 -8.67 6.47
N GLN A 141 -1.34 -7.50 6.89
CA GLN A 141 -0.53 -6.30 6.79
C GLN A 141 0.74 -6.44 7.67
N SER A 142 1.85 -5.88 7.18
CA SER A 142 3.12 -5.90 7.91
C SER A 142 3.00 -5.27 9.30
N GLU A 143 3.62 -5.89 10.30
CA GLU A 143 3.72 -5.37 11.68
C GLU A 143 4.38 -3.99 11.79
N ARG A 144 5.04 -3.51 10.73
CA ARG A 144 5.62 -2.16 10.65
C ARG A 144 4.60 -1.07 10.42
N ALA A 145 3.43 -1.40 9.90
CA ALA A 145 2.35 -0.44 9.66
C ALA A 145 1.64 -0.07 10.98
N VAL A 146 1.04 1.11 11.01
CA VAL A 146 0.46 1.70 12.23
C VAL A 146 -0.64 0.83 12.85
N ILE A 147 -1.63 0.42 12.05
CA ILE A 147 -2.78 -0.38 12.54
C ILE A 147 -2.34 -1.73 13.14
N PRO A 148 -1.54 -2.58 12.44
CA PRO A 148 -1.00 -3.79 13.04
C PRO A 148 -0.17 -3.54 14.31
N THR A 149 0.65 -2.49 14.31
CA THR A 149 1.44 -2.10 15.50
C THR A 149 0.55 -1.86 16.71
N VAL A 150 -0.52 -1.07 16.55
CA VAL A 150 -1.46 -0.75 17.63
C VAL A 150 -2.20 -2.01 18.08
N ILE A 151 -2.78 -2.78 17.14
CA ILE A 151 -3.54 -4.00 17.46
C ILE A 151 -2.67 -5.00 18.21
N ARG A 152 -1.45 -5.26 17.72
CA ARG A 152 -0.54 -6.20 18.36
C ARG A 152 -0.22 -5.80 19.80
N GLN A 153 0.14 -4.54 20.03
CA GLN A 153 0.47 -4.05 21.36
C GLN A 153 -0.77 -4.02 22.28
N ALA A 154 -1.95 -3.73 21.74
CA ALA A 154 -3.20 -3.78 22.50
C ALA A 154 -3.51 -5.20 22.98
N LEU A 155 -3.30 -6.20 22.12
CA LEU A 155 -3.61 -7.61 22.40
C LEU A 155 -2.53 -8.34 23.22
N ASP A 156 -1.25 -7.96 23.11
CA ASP A 156 -0.15 -8.67 23.79
C ASP A 156 -0.11 -8.31 25.29
N PRO A 157 -0.35 -9.25 26.21
CA PRO A 157 -0.32 -9.00 27.64
C PRO A 157 1.07 -8.57 28.16
N ASN A 158 2.14 -8.84 27.41
CA ASN A 158 3.50 -8.44 27.77
C ASN A 158 3.84 -6.99 27.36
N CYS A 159 2.99 -6.33 26.59
CA CYS A 159 3.12 -4.91 26.28
C CYS A 159 2.41 -4.07 27.35
N GLU A 160 3.16 -3.33 28.15
CA GLU A 160 2.61 -2.47 29.21
C GLU A 160 1.98 -1.18 28.65
N SER A 161 2.45 -0.70 27.50
CA SER A 161 1.97 0.50 26.81
C SER A 161 1.84 0.29 25.31
N ILE A 162 1.09 1.18 24.64
CA ILE A 162 1.03 1.27 23.18
C ILE A 162 2.01 2.34 22.73
N ARG A 163 3.14 1.93 22.19
CA ARG A 163 4.21 2.81 21.72
C ARG A 163 4.04 3.09 20.23
N ILE A 164 3.84 4.36 19.88
CA ILE A 164 3.55 4.81 18.51
C ILE A 164 4.20 6.17 18.26
N GLY A 165 4.27 6.58 16.98
CA GLY A 165 4.74 7.92 16.61
C GLY A 165 3.73 9.03 16.90
N GLY A 166 3.62 10.03 16.01
CA GLY A 166 2.63 11.11 16.15
C GLY A 166 1.19 10.61 16.07
N LEU A 167 0.30 11.21 16.85
CA LEU A 167 -1.12 10.89 16.92
C LEU A 167 -1.98 11.77 15.99
N GLU A 168 -1.46 12.92 15.60
CA GLU A 168 -2.16 13.95 14.83
C GLU A 168 -2.31 13.63 13.34
N PRO A 169 -1.37 12.91 12.67
CA PRO A 169 -1.49 12.65 11.25
C PRO A 169 -2.79 11.92 10.90
N LYS A 170 -3.48 12.43 9.86
CA LYS A 170 -4.74 11.89 9.36
C LYS A 170 -4.53 11.10 8.08
N ARG A 171 -5.18 9.95 8.00
CA ARG A 171 -5.06 9.05 6.84
C ARG A 171 -6.42 8.55 6.39
N ASP A 172 -6.58 8.43 5.10
CA ASP A 172 -7.70 7.71 4.46
C ASP A 172 -7.36 6.21 4.48
N PHE A 173 -8.04 5.46 5.33
CA PHE A 173 -7.82 4.03 5.50
C PHE A 173 -8.83 3.22 4.69
N CYS A 174 -8.35 2.50 3.69
CA CYS A 174 -9.13 1.61 2.84
C CYS A 174 -8.91 0.15 3.25
N PHE A 175 -9.98 -0.59 3.51
CA PHE A 175 -9.87 -2.00 3.89
C PHE A 175 -9.33 -2.83 2.72
N VAL A 176 -8.53 -3.85 3.02
CA VAL A 176 -7.79 -4.62 2.01
C VAL A 176 -8.67 -5.26 0.94
N SER A 177 -9.90 -5.71 1.26
CA SER A 177 -10.82 -6.24 0.25
C SER A 177 -11.25 -5.18 -0.75
N ASP A 178 -11.51 -3.95 -0.30
CA ASP A 178 -11.88 -2.86 -1.18
C ASP A 178 -10.70 -2.43 -2.07
N THR A 179 -9.48 -2.46 -1.52
CA THR A 179 -8.27 -2.23 -2.32
C THR A 179 -8.10 -3.32 -3.38
N VAL A 180 -8.30 -4.60 -3.04
CA VAL A 180 -8.26 -5.71 -4.00
C VAL A 180 -9.32 -5.51 -5.09
N ASP A 181 -10.55 -5.16 -4.71
CA ASP A 181 -11.62 -4.86 -5.66
C ASP A 181 -11.24 -3.70 -6.60
N ALA A 182 -10.52 -2.66 -6.10
CA ALA A 182 -10.00 -1.59 -6.95
C ALA A 182 -8.99 -2.09 -7.98
N PHE A 183 -8.05 -2.95 -7.58
CA PHE A 183 -7.11 -3.56 -8.53
C PHE A 183 -7.82 -4.40 -9.58
N LEU A 184 -8.80 -5.21 -9.18
CA LEU A 184 -9.57 -6.03 -10.11
C LEU A 184 -10.42 -5.18 -11.06
N ALA A 185 -11.02 -4.09 -10.57
CA ALA A 185 -11.74 -3.13 -11.38
C ALA A 185 -10.80 -2.46 -12.40
N ALA A 186 -9.60 -2.03 -11.97
CA ALA A 186 -8.60 -1.47 -12.87
C ALA A 186 -8.14 -2.45 -13.95
N GLY A 187 -8.01 -3.74 -13.60
CA GLY A 187 -7.62 -4.79 -14.54
C GLY A 187 -8.70 -5.10 -15.59
N ARG A 188 -9.97 -4.91 -15.24
CA ARG A 188 -11.13 -5.32 -16.07
C ARG A 188 -11.76 -4.19 -16.87
N SER A 189 -11.65 -2.94 -16.41
CA SER A 189 -12.30 -1.81 -17.06
C SER A 189 -11.57 -1.41 -18.34
N PRO A 190 -12.25 -1.41 -19.51
CA PRO A 190 -11.68 -0.91 -20.74
C PRO A 190 -11.63 0.63 -20.79
N ASP A 191 -12.40 1.31 -19.94
CA ASP A 191 -12.62 2.76 -19.99
C ASP A 191 -11.56 3.57 -19.22
N LEU A 192 -10.58 2.90 -18.61
CA LEU A 192 -9.48 3.58 -17.95
C LEU A 192 -8.41 4.02 -18.95
N ASP A 193 -8.17 5.31 -19.00
CA ASP A 193 -7.13 5.91 -19.83
C ASP A 193 -5.73 5.39 -19.44
N THR A 194 -4.99 4.90 -20.40
CA THR A 194 -3.61 4.44 -20.20
C THR A 194 -2.66 5.61 -19.95
N GLY A 195 -1.63 5.39 -19.14
CA GLY A 195 -0.69 6.43 -18.74
C GLY A 195 -1.28 7.48 -17.79
N THR A 196 -2.52 7.28 -17.33
CA THR A 196 -3.21 8.19 -16.42
C THR A 196 -3.27 7.60 -15.01
N PRO A 197 -2.96 8.39 -13.96
CA PRO A 197 -3.13 7.93 -12.59
C PRO A 197 -4.60 8.02 -12.16
N PHE A 198 -4.98 7.09 -11.27
CA PHE A 198 -6.28 7.03 -10.61
C PHE A 198 -6.12 6.83 -9.12
N ASN A 199 -6.77 7.65 -8.32
CA ASN A 199 -6.82 7.49 -6.87
C ASN A 199 -7.84 6.43 -6.47
N ALA A 200 -7.48 5.60 -5.48
CA ALA A 200 -8.38 4.65 -4.85
C ALA A 200 -8.31 4.78 -3.32
N GLY A 201 -9.30 5.44 -2.76
CA GLY A 201 -9.48 5.66 -1.33
C GLY A 201 -10.94 5.84 -0.98
N THR A 202 -11.22 5.97 0.32
CA THR A 202 -12.60 6.03 0.86
C THR A 202 -13.19 7.44 0.83
N GLY A 203 -12.35 8.47 0.72
CA GLY A 203 -12.73 9.87 0.87
C GLY A 203 -13.02 10.27 2.33
N ARG A 204 -12.57 9.47 3.30
CA ARG A 204 -12.70 9.71 4.75
C ARG A 204 -11.34 9.65 5.40
N THR A 205 -11.15 10.39 6.49
CA THR A 205 -9.89 10.36 7.23
C THR A 205 -10.14 10.19 8.70
N GLU A 206 -9.25 9.44 9.35
CA GLU A 206 -9.12 9.36 10.80
C GLU A 206 -7.67 9.69 11.18
N SER A 207 -7.49 10.34 12.31
CA SER A 207 -6.18 10.53 12.94
C SER A 207 -5.65 9.20 13.48
N ILE A 208 -4.35 9.12 13.64
CA ILE A 208 -3.74 7.96 14.29
C ILE A 208 -4.26 7.81 15.73
N GLY A 209 -4.53 8.93 16.42
CA GLY A 209 -5.14 8.92 17.76
C GLY A 209 -6.50 8.25 17.77
N GLU A 210 -7.40 8.60 16.84
CA GLU A 210 -8.71 7.97 16.70
C GLU A 210 -8.61 6.47 16.41
N ILE A 211 -7.66 6.04 15.58
CA ILE A 211 -7.38 4.62 15.34
C ILE A 211 -6.99 3.91 16.66
N VAL A 212 -6.12 4.50 17.46
CA VAL A 212 -5.72 3.94 18.76
C VAL A 212 -6.94 3.79 19.69
N GLU A 213 -7.78 4.81 19.79
CA GLU A 213 -8.98 4.80 20.61
C GLU A 213 -9.97 3.69 20.18
N ILE A 214 -10.22 3.57 18.86
CA ILE A 214 -11.11 2.53 18.34
C ILE A 214 -10.54 1.14 18.62
N VAL A 215 -9.24 0.91 18.37
CA VAL A 215 -8.60 -0.38 18.62
C VAL A 215 -8.64 -0.73 20.12
N CYS A 216 -8.34 0.22 21.02
CA CYS A 216 -8.42 0.00 22.46
C CYS A 216 -9.85 -0.39 22.87
N ARG A 217 -10.85 0.30 22.37
CA ARG A 217 -12.27 -0.02 22.64
C ARG A 217 -12.64 -1.42 22.14
N LEU A 218 -12.27 -1.80 20.91
CA LEU A 218 -12.60 -3.09 20.30
C LEU A 218 -11.84 -4.27 20.92
N THR A 219 -10.64 -4.02 21.44
CA THR A 219 -9.83 -5.06 22.10
C THR A 219 -10.11 -5.18 23.60
N GLY A 220 -10.67 -4.15 24.22
CA GLY A 220 -10.82 -4.01 25.66
C GLY A 220 -9.50 -3.62 26.35
N ALA A 221 -8.49 -3.17 25.59
CA ALA A 221 -7.21 -2.79 26.15
C ALA A 221 -7.30 -1.45 26.91
N ASN A 222 -6.76 -1.43 28.13
CA ASN A 222 -6.64 -0.23 28.94
C ASN A 222 -5.15 0.03 29.23
N LYS A 223 -4.42 0.44 28.18
CA LYS A 223 -2.97 0.65 28.21
C LYS A 223 -2.65 2.10 27.95
N PRO A 224 -1.65 2.69 28.62
CA PRO A 224 -1.19 4.03 28.29
C PRO A 224 -0.63 4.09 26.87
N VAL A 225 -0.81 5.22 26.21
CA VAL A 225 -0.24 5.49 24.89
C VAL A 225 0.99 6.34 25.06
N GLU A 226 2.13 5.90 24.55
CA GLU A 226 3.42 6.56 24.67
C GLU A 226 3.98 6.91 23.30
N THR A 227 4.53 8.10 23.16
CA THR A 227 5.25 8.48 21.94
C THR A 227 6.59 7.79 21.88
N ASP A 228 6.84 7.08 20.79
CA ASP A 228 8.12 6.43 20.49
C ASP A 228 8.94 7.31 19.55
N PRO A 229 10.05 7.93 20.01
CA PRO A 229 10.86 8.80 19.18
C PRO A 229 11.43 8.14 17.92
N GLU A 230 11.68 6.82 17.96
CA GLU A 230 12.20 6.04 16.81
C GLU A 230 11.17 5.94 15.68
N ARG A 231 9.88 6.17 15.96
CA ARG A 231 8.77 6.12 15.01
C ARG A 231 8.39 7.49 14.46
N ILE A 232 9.00 8.56 14.97
CA ILE A 232 8.76 9.91 14.48
C ILE A 232 9.55 10.09 13.18
N ARG A 233 8.86 10.50 12.12
CA ARG A 233 9.49 10.86 10.85
C ARG A 233 10.26 12.19 11.01
N PRO A 234 11.30 12.44 10.21
CA PRO A 234 11.87 13.78 10.12
C PRO A 234 10.77 14.83 9.84
N GLU A 235 10.81 15.97 10.53
CA GLU A 235 9.75 17.00 10.49
C GLU A 235 9.31 17.37 9.07
N ASN A 236 10.27 17.61 8.18
CA ASN A 236 9.99 17.96 6.78
C ASN A 236 9.51 16.77 5.91
N SER A 237 9.50 15.57 6.47
CA SER A 237 9.04 14.33 5.80
C SER A 237 7.68 13.85 6.31
N GLU A 238 7.14 14.47 7.35
CA GLU A 238 5.81 14.12 7.84
C GLU A 238 4.74 14.68 6.92
N VAL A 239 3.80 13.81 6.57
CA VAL A 239 2.61 14.16 5.79
C VAL A 239 1.42 14.17 6.74
N PHE A 240 0.87 15.35 7.01
CA PHE A 240 -0.14 15.51 8.05
C PHE A 240 -1.52 14.99 7.65
N GLU A 241 -1.91 15.12 6.39
CA GLU A 241 -3.23 14.67 5.93
C GLU A 241 -3.18 14.08 4.53
N LEU A 242 -3.76 12.88 4.39
CA LEU A 242 -4.02 12.23 3.11
C LEU A 242 -5.49 11.79 3.07
N ILE A 243 -6.29 12.42 2.21
CA ILE A 243 -7.68 12.07 1.92
C ILE A 243 -7.90 12.02 0.41
N ALA A 244 -8.44 10.93 -0.09
CA ALA A 244 -8.63 10.69 -1.51
C ALA A 244 -9.83 11.45 -2.08
N ARG A 245 -9.66 12.00 -3.29
CA ARG A 245 -10.74 12.23 -4.23
C ARG A 245 -10.63 11.14 -5.30
N SER A 246 -11.56 10.19 -5.31
CA SER A 246 -11.54 9.01 -6.19
C SER A 246 -12.58 9.08 -7.32
N ASP A 247 -13.19 10.25 -7.56
CA ASP A 247 -14.33 10.41 -8.48
C ASP A 247 -14.04 9.88 -9.88
N ARG A 248 -12.85 10.17 -10.43
CA ARG A 248 -12.43 9.68 -11.74
C ARG A 248 -12.40 8.16 -11.84
N PHE A 249 -11.89 7.50 -10.79
CA PHE A 249 -11.84 6.05 -10.75
C PHE A 249 -13.24 5.44 -10.58
N ILE A 250 -14.06 6.05 -9.72
CA ILE A 250 -15.47 5.65 -9.50
C ILE A 250 -16.27 5.76 -10.80
N GLU A 251 -16.18 6.89 -11.50
CA GLU A 251 -16.88 7.13 -12.76
C GLU A 251 -16.49 6.12 -13.85
N ALA A 252 -15.19 5.81 -13.96
CA ALA A 252 -14.68 4.93 -15.00
C ALA A 252 -14.93 3.43 -14.71
N THR A 253 -15.09 3.03 -13.43
CA THR A 253 -15.12 1.60 -13.05
C THR A 253 -16.36 1.19 -12.28
N GLY A 254 -17.11 2.13 -11.72
CA GLY A 254 -18.18 1.86 -10.75
C GLY A 254 -17.68 1.37 -9.38
N TRP A 255 -16.35 1.36 -9.15
CA TRP A 255 -15.79 0.95 -7.87
C TRP A 255 -16.11 1.95 -6.76
N SER A 256 -16.34 1.44 -5.56
CA SER A 256 -16.38 2.26 -4.34
C SER A 256 -16.01 1.41 -3.14
N ALA A 257 -15.37 2.02 -2.13
CA ALA A 257 -15.09 1.35 -0.87
C ALA A 257 -16.40 1.02 -0.13
N LYS A 258 -16.56 -0.23 0.31
CA LYS A 258 -17.80 -0.76 0.91
C LYS A 258 -17.65 -1.03 2.41
N VAL A 259 -16.44 -1.35 2.86
CA VAL A 259 -16.16 -1.72 4.25
C VAL A 259 -15.90 -0.45 5.07
N ASN A 260 -16.73 -0.24 6.11
CA ASN A 260 -16.46 0.85 7.05
C ASN A 260 -15.26 0.50 7.95
N LEU A 261 -14.64 1.54 8.52
CA LEU A 261 -13.42 1.40 9.31
C LEU A 261 -13.57 0.44 10.50
N GLU A 262 -14.66 0.56 11.24
CA GLU A 262 -14.89 -0.26 12.45
C GLU A 262 -14.99 -1.75 12.10
N THR A 263 -15.80 -2.11 11.11
CA THR A 263 -15.91 -3.49 10.61
C THR A 263 -14.59 -4.05 10.10
N GLY A 264 -13.81 -3.22 9.38
CA GLY A 264 -12.48 -3.62 8.90
C GLY A 264 -11.50 -3.83 10.06
N LEU A 265 -11.54 -2.98 11.09
CA LEU A 265 -10.73 -3.14 12.29
C LEU A 265 -11.12 -4.39 13.10
N GLU A 266 -12.41 -4.65 13.28
CA GLU A 266 -12.90 -5.88 13.94
C GLU A 266 -12.36 -7.14 13.24
N THR A 267 -12.46 -7.19 11.91
CA THR A 267 -11.93 -8.30 11.10
C THR A 267 -10.40 -8.43 11.25
N THR A 268 -9.69 -7.31 11.26
CA THR A 268 -8.23 -7.29 11.42
C THR A 268 -7.82 -7.75 12.81
N ILE A 269 -8.52 -7.27 13.86
CA ILE A 269 -8.29 -7.67 15.25
C ILE A 269 -8.56 -9.17 15.44
N ALA A 270 -9.63 -9.71 14.85
CA ALA A 270 -9.94 -11.14 14.94
C ALA A 270 -8.81 -11.99 14.33
N TRP A 271 -8.26 -11.57 13.18
CA TRP A 271 -7.12 -12.24 12.55
C TRP A 271 -5.88 -12.20 13.45
N TRP A 272 -5.56 -11.06 14.08
CA TRP A 272 -4.43 -10.94 15.00
C TRP A 272 -4.61 -11.76 16.28
N ARG A 273 -5.83 -11.85 16.83
CA ARG A 273 -6.12 -12.73 17.98
C ARG A 273 -5.85 -14.20 17.68
N ASP A 274 -6.25 -14.68 16.50
CA ASP A 274 -5.98 -16.05 16.06
C ASP A 274 -4.48 -16.33 15.95
N ARG A 275 -3.71 -15.44 15.36
CA ARG A 275 -2.25 -15.56 15.27
C ARG A 275 -1.57 -15.51 16.63
N LEU A 276 -2.03 -14.64 17.52
CA LEU A 276 -1.52 -14.59 18.89
C LEU A 276 -1.78 -15.93 19.62
N ALA A 277 -2.96 -16.49 19.47
CA ALA A 277 -3.32 -17.78 20.08
C ALA A 277 -2.48 -18.95 19.54
N ARG A 278 -2.00 -18.87 18.30
CA ARG A 278 -1.10 -19.86 17.68
C ARG A 278 0.38 -19.64 18.02
N GLY A 279 0.73 -18.58 18.73
CA GLY A 279 2.13 -18.23 19.00
C GLY A 279 2.92 -17.76 17.76
N GLU A 280 2.24 -17.26 16.74
CA GLU A 280 2.82 -16.81 15.47
C GLU A 280 3.17 -15.32 15.45
N ILE A 281 3.07 -14.64 16.60
CA ILE A 281 3.36 -13.23 16.78
C ILE A 281 4.68 -13.04 17.49
N ARG A 282 5.47 -12.05 17.08
CA ARG A 282 6.66 -11.66 17.79
C ARG A 282 6.30 -10.91 19.07
N HIS A 283 6.79 -11.40 20.19
CA HIS A 283 6.70 -10.72 21.49
C HIS A 283 7.81 -9.68 21.63
N SER A 284 7.71 -8.58 20.92
CA SER A 284 8.66 -7.47 21.01
C SER A 284 7.97 -6.14 20.75
N SER A 285 8.20 -5.16 21.63
CA SER A 285 7.79 -3.77 21.41
C SER A 285 8.80 -3.01 20.54
N ALA A 286 9.93 -3.61 20.20
CA ALA A 286 10.97 -2.95 19.42
C ALA A 286 10.48 -2.57 18.02
N TYR A 287 10.84 -1.38 17.57
CA TYR A 287 10.60 -0.92 16.22
C TYR A 287 11.46 -1.74 15.23
N LEU A 288 10.84 -2.28 14.22
CA LEU A 288 11.51 -3.01 13.14
C LEU A 288 11.65 -2.06 11.94
N ILE A 289 12.87 -1.66 11.65
CA ILE A 289 13.19 -0.89 10.44
C ILE A 289 13.28 -1.83 9.22
#